data_03426392b5709dc8ed8bfcd5ebcb2265
#
_entry.id   03426392b5709dc8ed8bfcd5ebcb2265
#
_cell.length_a   1.000
_cell.length_b   1.000
_cell.length_c   1.000
_cell.angle_alpha   90.00
_cell.angle_beta   90.00
_cell.angle_gamma   90.00
#
_symmetry.space_group_name_H-M   'P 1'
#
loop_
_entity.id
_entity.type
_entity.pdbx_description
1 polymer ?
#
loop_
_entity_poly.entity_id
_entity_poly.type
_entity_poly.pdbx_seq_one_letter_code
_entity_poly.pdbx_strand_id
1 'polypeptide(L)'
;MRLNIFTFLLLLITSFNTMAIEEPEFISIEKKDAFEVREYQPKLIAQVLVTGTFDTASSKGFRLLADFIFGNNKTNEGSKKIDMTAPVITRDASEKIEMTAPVISEETERGWYVSFNMPKQFTKETLPIPNNPEIKITEVPAEKFAVITFSGLVREKKYAEMLSLLNEEMKKRNLEPKGSPILARYNPPWTLPFLRRNELMFRF
;
A
#
# COMPACT_ATOMS: atom_id res chain seq x y z
N MET A 1 58.78 -2.63 -13.96
CA MET A 1 57.72 -1.69 -13.58
C MET A 1 56.41 -2.46 -13.62
N ARG A 2 56.03 -3.08 -12.49
CA ARG A 2 54.76 -3.84 -12.37
C ARG A 2 53.72 -2.91 -11.75
N LEU A 3 52.89 -2.32 -12.62
CA LEU A 3 51.81 -1.43 -12.21
C LEU A 3 50.67 -2.29 -11.65
N ASN A 4 50.30 -2.02 -10.39
CA ASN A 4 49.32 -2.77 -9.62
C ASN A 4 47.91 -2.67 -10.24
N ILE A 5 47.49 -3.74 -10.91
CA ILE A 5 46.10 -3.93 -11.44
C ILE A 5 45.07 -4.00 -10.31
N PHE A 6 45.50 -4.24 -9.07
CA PHE A 6 44.63 -4.34 -7.89
C PHE A 6 44.04 -3.01 -7.41
N THR A 7 44.65 -1.86 -7.76
CA THR A 7 44.16 -0.55 -7.28
C THR A 7 43.04 0.02 -8.14
N PHE A 8 42.80 -0.52 -9.34
CA PHE A 8 41.73 -0.02 -10.24
C PHE A 8 40.38 -0.69 -10.05
N LEU A 9 40.31 -1.82 -9.32
CA LEU A 9 39.06 -2.55 -9.07
C LEU A 9 38.27 -2.02 -7.84
N LEU A 10 38.90 -1.13 -7.05
CA LEU A 10 38.29 -0.61 -5.81
C LEU A 10 37.54 0.72 -5.99
N LEU A 11 37.57 1.31 -7.19
CA LEU A 11 37.00 2.64 -7.45
C LEU A 11 35.68 2.61 -8.25
N LEU A 12 35.08 1.42 -8.45
CA LEU A 12 33.82 1.24 -9.16
C LEU A 12 32.66 0.85 -8.23
N ILE A 13 32.79 1.16 -6.92
CA ILE A 13 31.61 1.27 -6.05
C ILE A 13 31.03 2.66 -6.31
N THR A 14 30.51 2.87 -7.51
CA THR A 14 29.60 3.97 -7.77
C THR A 14 28.41 3.75 -6.86
N SER A 15 28.22 4.68 -5.94
CA SER A 15 27.04 4.80 -5.09
C SER A 15 25.79 4.76 -5.98
N PHE A 16 25.20 3.59 -6.16
CA PHE A 16 23.83 3.50 -6.60
C PHE A 16 23.03 4.14 -5.46
N ASN A 17 22.72 5.42 -5.58
CA ASN A 17 21.64 6.03 -4.84
C ASN A 17 20.37 5.30 -5.31
N THR A 18 20.08 4.15 -4.69
CA THR A 18 18.75 3.58 -4.75
C THR A 18 17.87 4.62 -4.06
N MET A 19 17.15 5.42 -4.85
CA MET A 19 16.10 6.25 -4.31
C MET A 19 15.16 5.29 -3.57
N ALA A 20 15.19 5.34 -2.24
CA ALA A 20 14.29 4.57 -1.42
C ALA A 20 12.87 5.06 -1.75
N ILE A 21 12.01 4.14 -2.18
CA ILE A 21 10.60 4.45 -2.42
C ILE A 21 10.01 4.89 -1.07
N GLU A 22 9.34 6.04 -1.05
CA GLU A 22 8.72 6.59 0.15
C GLU A 22 7.64 5.65 0.69
N GLU A 23 7.65 5.42 2.00
CA GLU A 23 6.67 4.62 2.73
C GLU A 23 5.96 5.47 3.79
N PRO A 24 4.70 5.15 4.16
CA PRO A 24 4.01 5.84 5.24
C PRO A 24 4.75 5.72 6.56
N GLU A 25 4.90 6.82 7.27
CA GLU A 25 5.53 6.87 8.57
C GLU A 25 4.65 6.19 9.64
N PHE A 26 5.27 5.42 10.52
CA PHE A 26 4.60 4.79 11.65
C PHE A 26 5.51 4.70 12.87
N ILE A 27 4.88 4.56 14.03
CA ILE A 27 5.54 4.22 15.29
C ILE A 27 5.32 2.74 15.55
N SER A 28 6.40 1.97 15.73
CA SER A 28 6.32 0.57 16.17
C SER A 28 6.05 0.54 17.68
N ILE A 29 4.88 0.02 18.05
CA ILE A 29 4.44 -0.07 19.46
C ILE A 29 4.95 -1.38 20.07
N GLU A 30 4.80 -2.48 19.34
CA GLU A 30 5.25 -3.82 19.72
C GLU A 30 5.74 -4.54 18.48
N LYS A 31 6.84 -5.28 18.59
CA LYS A 31 7.35 -6.14 17.52
C LYS A 31 7.82 -7.47 18.07
N LYS A 32 7.32 -8.56 17.48
CA LYS A 32 7.72 -9.92 17.78
C LYS A 32 7.72 -10.76 16.51
N ASP A 33 8.88 -11.23 16.10
CA ASP A 33 9.07 -12.02 14.88
C ASP A 33 8.50 -11.30 13.64
N ALA A 34 7.56 -11.92 12.95
CA ALA A 34 6.88 -11.34 11.78
C ALA A 34 5.69 -10.44 12.14
N PHE A 35 5.24 -10.44 13.41
CA PHE A 35 4.11 -9.67 13.90
C PHE A 35 4.56 -8.32 14.47
N GLU A 36 3.79 -7.26 14.18
CA GLU A 36 4.07 -5.91 14.67
C GLU A 36 2.77 -5.13 14.89
N VAL A 37 2.70 -4.38 15.99
CA VAL A 37 1.66 -3.38 16.25
C VAL A 37 2.23 -2.01 15.88
N ARG A 38 1.56 -1.32 14.97
CA ARG A 38 1.99 -0.02 14.44
C ARG A 38 0.91 1.03 14.61
N GLU A 39 1.34 2.26 14.85
CA GLU A 39 0.50 3.46 14.75
C GLU A 39 0.99 4.30 13.57
N TYR A 40 0.21 4.31 12.48
CA TYR A 40 0.52 5.10 11.30
C TYR A 40 0.12 6.55 11.51
N GLN A 41 0.96 7.48 11.01
CA GLN A 41 0.65 8.88 11.00
C GLN A 41 -0.46 9.21 10.00
N PRO A 42 -1.17 10.35 10.17
CA PRO A 42 -2.13 10.82 9.17
C PRO A 42 -1.49 10.89 7.79
N LYS A 43 -2.23 10.51 6.76
CA LYS A 43 -1.72 10.45 5.40
C LYS A 43 -2.80 10.73 4.36
N LEU A 44 -2.36 11.13 3.19
CA LEU A 44 -3.22 11.31 2.03
C LEU A 44 -3.13 10.06 1.14
N ILE A 45 -4.27 9.56 0.68
CA ILE A 45 -4.34 8.44 -0.26
C ILE A 45 -5.11 8.82 -1.51
N ALA A 46 -4.70 8.26 -2.65
CA ALA A 46 -5.54 8.16 -3.84
C ALA A 46 -6.10 6.75 -3.91
N GLN A 47 -7.41 6.60 -4.03
CA GLN A 47 -8.07 5.29 -4.08
C GLN A 47 -9.08 5.20 -5.21
N VAL A 48 -9.29 3.98 -5.70
CA VAL A 48 -10.30 3.65 -6.71
C VAL A 48 -11.02 2.36 -6.32
N LEU A 49 -12.33 2.31 -6.54
CA LEU A 49 -13.15 1.09 -6.40
C LEU A 49 -13.14 0.34 -7.73
N VAL A 50 -12.81 -0.94 -7.70
CA VAL A 50 -12.75 -1.79 -8.89
C VAL A 50 -13.47 -3.10 -8.64
N THR A 51 -14.35 -3.50 -9.55
CA THR A 51 -15.05 -4.79 -9.53
C THR A 51 -14.21 -5.90 -10.19
N GLY A 52 -14.51 -7.14 -9.85
CA GLY A 52 -13.86 -8.33 -10.40
C GLY A 52 -13.16 -9.19 -9.34
N THR A 53 -12.38 -10.16 -9.79
CA THR A 53 -11.54 -10.96 -8.88
C THR A 53 -10.43 -10.12 -8.28
N PHE A 54 -9.88 -10.56 -7.15
CA PHE A 54 -8.78 -9.86 -6.47
C PHE A 54 -7.62 -9.48 -7.41
N ASP A 55 -7.17 -10.42 -8.26
CA ASP A 55 -6.02 -10.18 -9.15
C ASP A 55 -6.37 -9.20 -10.30
N THR A 56 -7.56 -9.34 -10.89
CA THR A 56 -8.02 -8.42 -11.95
C THR A 56 -8.26 -7.03 -11.41
N ALA A 57 -8.91 -6.90 -10.26
CA ALA A 57 -9.18 -5.63 -9.61
C ALA A 57 -7.89 -4.93 -9.16
N SER A 58 -6.98 -5.67 -8.52
CA SER A 58 -5.67 -5.15 -8.11
C SER A 58 -4.87 -4.60 -9.30
N SER A 59 -4.82 -5.35 -10.42
CA SER A 59 -4.12 -4.92 -11.64
C SER A 59 -4.78 -3.73 -12.33
N LYS A 60 -6.12 -3.69 -12.38
CA LYS A 60 -6.87 -2.58 -12.98
C LYS A 60 -6.73 -1.32 -12.13
N GLY A 61 -6.92 -1.43 -10.81
CA GLY A 61 -6.77 -0.31 -9.89
C GLY A 61 -5.37 0.28 -9.89
N PHE A 62 -4.34 -0.59 -9.90
CA PHE A 62 -2.95 -0.14 -10.06
C PHE A 62 -2.76 0.71 -11.32
N ARG A 63 -3.26 0.25 -12.49
CA ARG A 63 -3.11 1.00 -13.75
C ARG A 63 -3.78 2.37 -13.70
N LEU A 64 -4.99 2.46 -13.14
CA LEU A 64 -5.72 3.72 -13.02
C LEU A 64 -4.96 4.71 -12.11
N LEU A 65 -4.45 4.25 -10.98
CA LEU A 65 -3.68 5.08 -10.05
C LEU A 65 -2.29 5.44 -10.60
N ALA A 66 -1.65 4.52 -11.31
CA ALA A 66 -0.37 4.78 -11.99
C ALA A 66 -0.54 5.85 -13.08
N ASP A 67 -1.59 5.77 -13.90
CA ASP A 67 -1.92 6.78 -14.89
C ASP A 67 -2.07 8.17 -14.25
N PHE A 68 -2.78 8.27 -13.13
CA PHE A 68 -2.90 9.51 -12.36
C PHE A 68 -1.55 10.08 -11.93
N ILE A 69 -0.69 9.27 -11.30
CA ILE A 69 0.59 9.77 -10.78
C ILE A 69 1.60 10.06 -11.90
N PHE A 70 1.49 9.39 -13.06
CA PHE A 70 2.37 9.65 -14.20
C PHE A 70 1.95 10.84 -15.08
N GLY A 71 0.92 11.59 -14.69
CA GLY A 71 0.60 12.87 -15.27
C GLY A 71 -0.80 13.01 -15.84
N ASN A 72 -1.66 11.97 -15.77
CA ASN A 72 -3.08 12.12 -16.10
C ASN A 72 -3.84 12.85 -14.98
N ASN A 73 -3.43 14.09 -14.74
CA ASN A 73 -3.93 14.96 -13.69
C ASN A 73 -3.86 16.44 -14.11
N LYS A 74 -4.40 17.33 -13.28
CA LYS A 74 -4.44 18.77 -13.51
C LYS A 74 -3.84 19.52 -12.34
N THR A 75 -3.04 20.56 -12.64
CA THR A 75 -2.61 21.62 -11.75
C THR A 75 -2.89 22.97 -12.43
N ASN A 76 -2.67 24.08 -11.72
CA ASN A 76 -2.75 25.42 -12.33
C ASN A 76 -1.72 25.64 -13.45
N GLU A 77 -0.65 24.85 -13.47
CA GLU A 77 0.47 24.95 -14.42
C GLU A 77 0.44 23.83 -15.50
N GLY A 78 -0.61 23.00 -15.50
CA GLY A 78 -0.75 21.84 -16.39
C GLY A 78 -0.66 20.51 -15.65
N SER A 79 -0.16 19.48 -16.30
CA SER A 79 0.01 18.13 -15.73
C SER A 79 1.31 18.04 -14.91
N LYS A 80 1.29 17.25 -13.83
CA LYS A 80 2.47 17.03 -12.97
C LYS A 80 2.67 15.56 -12.66
N LYS A 81 3.91 15.08 -12.77
CA LYS A 81 4.27 13.75 -12.26
C LYS A 81 4.36 13.78 -10.75
N ILE A 82 3.85 12.72 -10.13
CA ILE A 82 3.91 12.46 -8.69
C ILE A 82 4.78 11.22 -8.49
N ASP A 83 5.69 11.26 -7.54
CA ASP A 83 6.55 10.11 -7.24
C ASP A 83 5.73 8.93 -6.71
N MET A 84 6.09 7.72 -7.15
CA MET A 84 5.44 6.52 -6.66
C MET A 84 5.86 6.23 -5.23
N THR A 85 4.90 5.90 -4.39
CA THR A 85 5.14 5.45 -3.02
C THR A 85 4.83 3.96 -2.86
N ALA A 86 5.28 3.36 -1.77
CA ALA A 86 4.93 2.00 -1.38
C ALA A 86 4.23 2.03 -0.01
N PRO A 87 3.38 1.08 0.31
CA PRO A 87 2.91 -0.03 -0.50
C PRO A 87 1.71 0.31 -1.40
N VAL A 88 1.42 -0.59 -2.35
CA VAL A 88 0.09 -0.67 -3.00
C VAL A 88 -0.85 -1.41 -2.06
N ILE A 89 -1.95 -0.77 -1.71
CA ILE A 89 -2.97 -1.31 -0.80
C ILE A 89 -4.13 -1.88 -1.60
N THR A 90 -4.59 -3.07 -1.22
CA THR A 90 -5.80 -3.69 -1.75
C THR A 90 -6.68 -4.17 -0.59
N ARG A 91 -7.94 -3.78 -0.59
CA ARG A 91 -8.92 -4.09 0.45
C ARG A 91 -10.27 -4.42 -0.19
N ASP A 92 -10.99 -5.42 0.39
CA ASP A 92 -12.37 -5.72 0.00
C ASP A 92 -13.28 -4.52 0.31
N ALA A 93 -14.16 -4.19 -0.62
CA ALA A 93 -15.10 -3.06 -0.51
C ALA A 93 -16.43 -3.44 0.17
N SER A 94 -16.63 -4.71 0.52
CA SER A 94 -17.86 -5.20 1.15
C SER A 94 -18.09 -4.68 2.58
N GLU A 95 -17.12 -3.97 3.14
CA GLU A 95 -17.18 -3.38 4.47
C GLU A 95 -18.04 -2.11 4.47
N LYS A 96 -19.15 -2.15 5.23
CA LYS A 96 -19.93 -0.93 5.54
C LYS A 96 -19.09 -0.01 6.43
N ILE A 97 -18.69 1.12 5.89
CA ILE A 97 -18.36 2.27 6.73
C ILE A 97 -19.70 2.73 7.33
N GLU A 98 -19.80 2.82 8.66
CA GLU A 98 -20.99 3.38 9.32
C GLU A 98 -21.16 4.84 8.86
N MET A 99 -21.96 5.02 7.83
CA MET A 99 -22.51 6.33 7.49
C MET A 99 -23.91 6.41 8.05
N THR A 100 -24.17 7.40 8.89
CA THR A 100 -25.47 7.73 9.45
C THR A 100 -26.43 8.23 8.35
N ALA A 101 -27.06 7.32 7.61
CA ALA A 101 -28.28 7.54 6.84
C ALA A 101 -28.82 6.20 6.30
N PRO A 102 -30.14 6.02 6.10
CA PRO A 102 -30.69 4.75 5.62
C PRO A 102 -30.26 4.53 4.17
N VAL A 103 -29.44 3.52 3.93
CA VAL A 103 -29.11 3.06 2.58
C VAL A 103 -30.02 1.88 2.26
N ILE A 104 -30.82 2.06 1.21
CA ILE A 104 -31.53 0.98 0.54
C ILE A 104 -30.46 0.03 -0.02
N SER A 105 -30.52 -1.23 0.40
CA SER A 105 -29.55 -2.26 0.00
C SER A 105 -29.85 -2.69 -1.44
N GLU A 106 -29.12 -2.16 -2.41
CA GLU A 106 -28.85 -2.84 -3.67
C GLU A 106 -27.67 -3.80 -3.46
N GLU A 107 -27.77 -5.03 -4.00
CA GLU A 107 -26.70 -6.02 -4.06
C GLU A 107 -25.48 -5.39 -4.77
N THR A 108 -24.52 -4.89 -4.00
CA THR A 108 -23.27 -4.38 -4.56
C THR A 108 -22.43 -5.57 -4.97
N GLU A 109 -22.13 -5.67 -6.27
CA GLU A 109 -21.09 -6.56 -6.78
C GLU A 109 -19.83 -6.39 -5.92
N ARG A 110 -19.22 -7.53 -5.51
CA ARG A 110 -17.99 -7.51 -4.70
C ARG A 110 -16.93 -6.68 -5.41
N GLY A 111 -16.55 -5.59 -4.81
CA GLY A 111 -15.51 -4.70 -5.31
C GLY A 111 -14.28 -4.67 -4.40
N TRP A 112 -13.23 -4.05 -4.89
CA TRP A 112 -11.96 -3.90 -4.21
C TRP A 112 -11.53 -2.43 -4.24
N TYR A 113 -11.20 -1.88 -3.10
CA TYR A 113 -10.48 -0.62 -3.06
C TYR A 113 -9.00 -0.88 -3.28
N VAL A 114 -8.44 -0.23 -4.30
CA VAL A 114 -7.01 -0.16 -4.54
C VAL A 114 -6.56 1.26 -4.22
N SER A 115 -5.48 1.41 -3.45
CA SER A 115 -5.02 2.72 -2.99
C SER A 115 -3.51 2.86 -3.09
N PHE A 116 -3.06 4.07 -3.42
CA PHE A 116 -1.67 4.52 -3.26
C PHE A 116 -1.60 5.56 -2.14
N ASN A 117 -0.57 5.48 -1.29
CA ASN A 117 -0.26 6.61 -0.43
C ASN A 117 0.30 7.73 -1.30
N MET A 118 -0.04 8.98 -0.99
CA MET A 118 0.57 10.12 -1.68
C MET A 118 1.84 10.54 -0.93
N PRO A 119 2.86 11.05 -1.66
CA PRO A 119 4.06 11.57 -1.02
C PRO A 119 3.72 12.63 0.04
N LYS A 120 4.42 12.60 1.16
CA LYS A 120 4.15 13.46 2.33
C LYS A 120 4.28 14.97 2.06
N GLN A 121 4.94 15.32 0.96
CA GLN A 121 5.05 16.71 0.51
C GLN A 121 3.72 17.31 0.00
N PHE A 122 2.71 16.48 -0.27
CA PHE A 122 1.41 16.94 -0.75
C PHE A 122 0.38 17.01 0.38
N THR A 123 -0.41 18.07 0.32
CA THR A 123 -1.68 18.18 1.05
C THR A 123 -2.83 18.00 0.05
N LYS A 124 -4.06 17.97 0.54
CA LYS A 124 -5.24 17.85 -0.32
C LYS A 124 -5.37 19.03 -1.29
N GLU A 125 -4.89 20.22 -0.89
CA GLU A 125 -4.93 21.46 -1.68
C GLU A 125 -3.81 21.51 -2.72
N THR A 126 -2.66 20.91 -2.44
CA THR A 126 -1.47 20.97 -3.31
C THR A 126 -1.32 19.76 -4.22
N LEU A 127 -2.06 18.66 -3.93
CA LEU A 127 -2.04 17.47 -4.79
C LEU A 127 -2.73 17.76 -6.13
N PRO A 128 -2.12 17.39 -7.26
CA PRO A 128 -2.78 17.45 -8.57
C PRO A 128 -4.15 16.75 -8.55
N ILE A 129 -5.12 17.32 -9.25
CA ILE A 129 -6.47 16.78 -9.34
C ILE A 129 -6.49 15.65 -10.37
N PRO A 130 -6.94 14.41 -10.04
CA PRO A 130 -7.08 13.35 -11.03
C PRO A 130 -8.01 13.74 -12.17
N ASN A 131 -7.64 13.44 -13.42
CA ASN A 131 -8.56 13.59 -14.57
C ASN A 131 -9.66 12.51 -14.57
N ASN A 132 -9.34 11.33 -14.02
CA ASN A 132 -10.31 10.25 -13.86
C ASN A 132 -11.18 10.50 -12.61
N PRO A 133 -12.52 10.70 -12.76
CA PRO A 133 -13.42 10.98 -11.63
C PRO A 133 -13.63 9.79 -10.68
N GLU A 134 -13.27 8.58 -11.08
CA GLU A 134 -13.33 7.38 -10.22
C GLU A 134 -12.27 7.41 -9.12
N ILE A 135 -11.18 8.15 -9.33
CA ILE A 135 -10.12 8.27 -8.33
C ILE A 135 -10.53 9.30 -7.27
N LYS A 136 -10.55 8.85 -6.01
CA LYS A 136 -10.88 9.68 -4.85
C LYS A 136 -9.63 9.95 -4.03
N ILE A 137 -9.42 11.22 -3.69
CA ILE A 137 -8.37 11.64 -2.77
C ILE A 137 -8.98 11.73 -1.38
N THR A 138 -8.39 10.99 -0.42
CA THR A 138 -8.92 10.85 0.94
C THR A 138 -7.81 11.09 1.96
N GLU A 139 -8.09 11.88 2.97
CA GLU A 139 -7.26 12.01 4.16
C GLU A 139 -7.59 10.87 5.12
N VAL A 140 -6.57 10.12 5.51
CA VAL A 140 -6.69 9.04 6.48
C VAL A 140 -6.06 9.51 7.78
N PRO A 141 -6.81 9.50 8.90
CA PRO A 141 -6.27 9.90 10.20
C PRO A 141 -5.19 8.92 10.69
N ALA A 142 -4.58 9.25 11.83
CA ALA A 142 -3.73 8.28 12.52
C ALA A 142 -4.54 7.05 12.92
N GLU A 143 -4.02 5.86 12.61
CA GLU A 143 -4.71 4.59 12.84
C GLU A 143 -3.72 3.54 13.35
N LYS A 144 -4.21 2.64 14.22
CA LYS A 144 -3.44 1.52 14.72
C LYS A 144 -3.73 0.25 13.92
N PHE A 145 -2.66 -0.48 13.63
CA PHE A 145 -2.72 -1.73 12.88
C PHE A 145 -1.94 -2.84 13.57
N ALA A 146 -2.52 -4.03 13.56
CA ALA A 146 -1.81 -5.28 13.75
C ALA A 146 -1.35 -5.76 12.38
N VAL A 147 -0.07 -6.03 12.23
CA VAL A 147 0.59 -6.31 10.95
C VAL A 147 1.34 -7.62 11.02
N ILE A 148 1.24 -8.45 9.98
CA ILE A 148 2.14 -9.59 9.78
C ILE A 148 2.89 -9.42 8.46
N THR A 149 4.22 -9.53 8.52
CA THR A 149 5.11 -9.38 7.35
C THR A 149 5.52 -10.73 6.83
N PHE A 150 5.49 -10.91 5.51
CA PHE A 150 5.89 -12.15 4.86
C PHE A 150 6.44 -11.93 3.45
N SER A 151 7.18 -12.92 2.94
CA SER A 151 7.71 -12.93 1.57
C SER A 151 6.96 -13.92 0.68
N GLY A 152 7.22 -13.84 -0.62
CA GLY A 152 6.69 -14.77 -1.61
C GLY A 152 5.55 -14.22 -2.46
N LEU A 153 4.97 -15.12 -3.27
CA LEU A 153 3.76 -14.82 -4.04
C LEU A 153 2.53 -14.90 -3.13
N VAL A 154 1.69 -13.88 -3.20
CA VAL A 154 0.41 -13.86 -2.48
C VAL A 154 -0.62 -14.63 -3.30
N ARG A 155 -0.71 -15.94 -3.04
CA ARG A 155 -1.75 -16.83 -3.56
C ARG A 155 -2.78 -17.08 -2.46
N GLU A 156 -3.97 -17.55 -2.82
CA GLU A 156 -5.07 -17.82 -1.89
C GLU A 156 -4.64 -18.61 -0.64
N LYS A 157 -3.91 -19.71 -0.83
CA LYS A 157 -3.41 -20.53 0.29
C LYS A 157 -2.49 -19.71 1.22
N LYS A 158 -1.53 -18.95 0.64
CA LYS A 158 -0.60 -18.13 1.45
C LYS A 158 -1.31 -16.98 2.15
N TYR A 159 -2.28 -16.36 1.49
CA TYR A 159 -3.12 -15.34 2.09
C TYR A 159 -3.90 -15.89 3.29
N ALA A 160 -4.58 -17.03 3.14
CA ALA A 160 -5.34 -17.67 4.22
C ALA A 160 -4.46 -18.08 5.41
N GLU A 161 -3.25 -18.62 5.15
CA GLU A 161 -2.26 -18.93 6.17
C GLU A 161 -1.87 -17.69 6.98
N MET A 162 -1.51 -16.60 6.31
CA MET A 162 -1.09 -15.36 6.97
C MET A 162 -2.25 -14.69 7.72
N LEU A 163 -3.47 -14.79 7.18
CA LEU A 163 -4.67 -14.29 7.85
C LEU A 163 -4.94 -15.05 9.15
N SER A 164 -4.79 -16.38 9.14
CA SER A 164 -4.92 -17.20 10.35
C SER A 164 -3.90 -16.81 11.41
N LEU A 165 -2.62 -16.67 11.03
CA LEU A 165 -1.55 -16.24 11.94
C LEU A 165 -1.81 -14.84 12.52
N LEU A 166 -2.25 -13.89 11.69
CA LEU A 166 -2.56 -12.54 12.14
C LEU A 166 -3.69 -12.55 13.18
N ASN A 167 -4.77 -13.30 12.91
CA ASN A 167 -5.89 -13.43 13.85
C ASN A 167 -5.47 -14.08 15.19
N GLU A 168 -4.61 -15.10 15.13
CA GLU A 168 -4.07 -15.74 16.34
C GLU A 168 -3.24 -14.78 17.20
N GLU A 169 -2.37 -14.00 16.56
CA GLU A 169 -1.53 -13.03 17.26
C GLU A 169 -2.36 -11.86 17.83
N MET A 170 -3.38 -11.41 17.12
CA MET A 170 -4.33 -10.41 17.62
C MET A 170 -5.12 -10.94 18.81
N LYS A 171 -5.62 -12.18 18.74
CA LYS A 171 -6.35 -12.82 19.84
C LYS A 171 -5.50 -12.96 21.11
N LYS A 172 -4.23 -13.35 20.99
CA LYS A 172 -3.30 -13.45 22.13
C LYS A 172 -3.11 -12.11 22.85
N ARG A 173 -3.36 -10.99 22.17
CA ARG A 173 -3.20 -9.62 22.70
C ARG A 173 -4.51 -8.91 23.01
N ASN A 174 -5.64 -9.60 22.89
CA ASN A 174 -6.98 -9.04 23.03
C ASN A 174 -7.22 -7.84 22.10
N LEU A 175 -6.69 -7.91 20.87
CA LEU A 175 -6.93 -6.90 19.82
C LEU A 175 -8.10 -7.34 18.96
N GLU A 176 -9.13 -6.49 18.89
CA GLU A 176 -10.34 -6.75 18.09
C GLU A 176 -10.17 -6.16 16.68
N PRO A 177 -10.21 -7.00 15.61
CA PRO A 177 -10.08 -6.48 14.26
C PRO A 177 -11.29 -5.63 13.88
N LYS A 178 -11.01 -4.47 13.26
CA LYS A 178 -12.02 -3.60 12.67
C LYS A 178 -11.92 -3.69 11.16
N GLY A 179 -13.01 -4.12 10.55
CA GLY A 179 -13.12 -4.17 9.12
C GLY A 179 -12.42 -5.33 8.42
N SER A 180 -12.31 -5.23 7.11
CA SER A 180 -11.67 -6.25 6.27
C SER A 180 -10.14 -6.17 6.36
N PRO A 181 -9.44 -7.33 6.22
CA PRO A 181 -7.98 -7.33 6.18
C PRO A 181 -7.46 -6.55 4.98
N ILE A 182 -6.36 -5.86 5.18
CA ILE A 182 -5.68 -5.05 4.18
C ILE A 182 -4.41 -5.75 3.74
N LEU A 183 -4.25 -5.97 2.44
CA LEU A 183 -3.01 -6.47 1.87
C LEU A 183 -2.17 -5.32 1.31
N ALA A 184 -0.94 -5.20 1.78
CA ALA A 184 0.05 -4.22 1.35
C ALA A 184 1.20 -4.90 0.59
N ARG A 185 1.47 -4.47 -0.65
CA ARG A 185 2.54 -4.99 -1.50
C ARG A 185 3.57 -3.90 -1.75
N TYR A 186 4.82 -4.18 -1.41
CA TYR A 186 5.90 -3.18 -1.45
C TYR A 186 6.76 -3.25 -2.70
N ASN A 187 6.78 -4.38 -3.40
CA ASN A 187 7.70 -4.61 -4.50
C ASN A 187 7.01 -4.70 -5.86
N PRO A 188 7.68 -4.26 -6.92
CA PRO A 188 7.21 -4.42 -8.29
C PRO A 188 7.01 -5.89 -8.67
N PRO A 189 6.16 -6.19 -9.67
CA PRO A 189 5.83 -7.56 -10.06
C PRO A 189 7.01 -8.38 -10.60
N TRP A 190 8.06 -7.73 -11.09
CA TRP A 190 9.30 -8.38 -11.57
C TRP A 190 10.30 -8.74 -10.45
N THR A 191 10.06 -8.31 -9.21
CA THR A 191 10.88 -8.71 -8.07
C THR A 191 10.76 -10.22 -7.84
N LEU A 192 11.88 -10.90 -7.61
CA LEU A 192 11.90 -12.32 -7.31
C LEU A 192 11.02 -12.64 -6.10
N PRO A 193 10.21 -13.70 -6.12
CA PRO A 193 9.22 -13.94 -5.08
C PRO A 193 9.76 -13.91 -3.66
N PHE A 194 10.89 -14.53 -3.40
CA PHE A 194 11.51 -14.61 -2.06
C PHE A 194 12.07 -13.27 -1.55
N LEU A 195 12.24 -12.28 -2.44
CA LEU A 195 12.66 -10.90 -2.09
C LEU A 195 11.47 -9.95 -1.91
N ARG A 196 10.24 -10.42 -2.17
CA ARG A 196 9.06 -9.56 -2.02
C ARG A 196 8.69 -9.39 -0.56
N ARG A 197 8.44 -8.14 -0.16
CA ARG A 197 7.81 -7.81 1.11
C ARG A 197 6.32 -7.62 0.89
N ASN A 198 5.52 -8.41 1.59
CA ASN A 198 4.08 -8.26 1.69
C ASN A 198 3.71 -8.13 3.16
N GLU A 199 2.64 -7.41 3.42
CA GLU A 199 2.10 -7.28 4.76
C GLU A 199 0.60 -7.51 4.70
N LEU A 200 0.07 -8.25 5.65
CA LEU A 200 -1.35 -8.39 5.90
C LEU A 200 -1.64 -7.70 7.23
N MET A 201 -2.66 -6.85 7.27
CA MET A 201 -2.91 -6.02 8.44
C MET A 201 -4.40 -5.83 8.71
N PHE A 202 -4.74 -5.68 9.99
CA PHE A 202 -6.05 -5.24 10.46
C PHE A 202 -5.93 -3.93 11.24
N ARG A 203 -6.91 -3.06 11.07
CA ARG A 203 -7.18 -1.99 12.04
C ARG A 203 -7.77 -2.57 13.32
N PHE A 204 -7.58 -1.90 14.45
CA PHE A 204 -8.17 -2.27 15.73
C PHE A 204 -8.39 -1.04 16.63
#